data_681a71df3bac1e060a8c5acfb4e0cd3a
#
_entry.id   681a71df3bac1e060a8c5acfb4e0cd3a
#
_cell.length_a   1.000
_cell.length_b   1.000
_cell.length_c   1.000
_cell.angle_alpha   90.00
_cell.angle_beta   90.00
_cell.angle_gamma   90.00
#
_symmetry.space_group_name_H-M   'P 1'
#
loop_
_entity.id
_entity.type
_entity.pdbx_description
1 polymer ?
#
loop_
_entity_poly.entity_id
_entity_poly.type
_entity_poly.pdbx_seq_one_letter_code
_entity_poly.pdbx_strand_id
1 'polypeptide(L)'
;MKYFFVAVVLLIATIAPAWADKAKIQKTIQSQINAFQEDDFEVAFEFASPNIQRIFKSSKRFGVMVSQSYPMVYRPADVRFLELESVQDEFWQKLQIQDQQGRYHIMAYRMISVDGKWLINGVQLLPSDEIGV
;
A
#
# COMPACT_ATOMS: atom_id res chain seq x y z
N MET A 1 -47.98 31.58 21.22
CA MET A 1 -46.56 31.77 20.86
C MET A 1 -45.98 30.42 20.46
N LYS A 2 -45.65 30.27 19.20
CA LYS A 2 -45.07 29.05 18.73
C LYS A 2 -43.57 29.27 18.56
N TYR A 3 -42.77 28.56 19.33
CA TYR A 3 -41.33 28.60 19.22
C TYR A 3 -40.91 27.60 18.15
N PHE A 4 -40.35 28.08 17.06
CA PHE A 4 -39.71 27.22 16.09
C PHE A 4 -38.27 26.98 16.52
N PHE A 5 -38.01 25.79 17.01
CA PHE A 5 -36.65 25.30 17.14
C PHE A 5 -36.22 24.82 15.76
N VAL A 6 -35.48 25.65 15.05
CA VAL A 6 -34.73 25.17 13.91
C VAL A 6 -33.56 24.39 14.47
N ALA A 7 -33.71 23.09 14.52
CA ALA A 7 -32.56 22.22 14.74
C ALA A 7 -31.69 22.35 13.47
N VAL A 8 -30.68 23.18 13.55
CA VAL A 8 -29.60 23.16 12.56
C VAL A 8 -28.86 21.86 12.81
N VAL A 9 -29.25 20.82 12.07
CA VAL A 9 -28.45 19.61 11.98
C VAL A 9 -27.22 20.03 11.23
N LEU A 10 -26.16 20.35 11.97
CA LEU A 10 -24.82 20.51 11.41
C LEU A 10 -24.45 19.13 10.91
N LEU A 11 -24.59 18.91 9.60
CA LEU A 11 -24.04 17.75 8.95
C LEU A 11 -22.52 17.93 8.98
N ILE A 12 -21.88 17.47 10.05
CA ILE A 12 -20.44 17.36 10.09
C ILE A 12 -20.12 16.24 9.12
N ALA A 13 -19.79 16.60 7.89
CA ALA A 13 -19.18 15.65 6.98
C ALA A 13 -17.86 15.25 7.64
N THR A 14 -17.87 14.11 8.31
CA THR A 14 -16.64 13.50 8.78
C THR A 14 -15.90 13.05 7.53
N ILE A 15 -15.04 13.90 7.03
CA ILE A 15 -13.97 13.47 6.14
C ILE A 15 -13.15 12.54 7.01
N ALA A 16 -13.27 11.22 6.74
CA ALA A 16 -12.40 10.24 7.39
C ALA A 16 -10.99 10.74 7.25
N PRO A 17 -10.22 10.93 8.33
CA PRO A 17 -8.93 11.56 8.23
C PRO A 17 -8.06 10.71 7.31
N ALA A 18 -7.68 11.27 6.16
CA ALA A 18 -6.84 10.63 5.16
C ALA A 18 -5.55 10.07 5.75
N TRP A 19 -5.06 10.67 6.84
CA TRP A 19 -3.88 10.20 7.55
C TRP A 19 -4.12 8.92 8.37
N ALA A 20 -5.35 8.61 8.81
CA ALA A 20 -5.66 7.35 9.48
C ALA A 20 -5.62 6.19 8.47
N ASP A 21 -6.16 6.38 7.26
CA ASP A 21 -6.05 5.43 6.16
C ASP A 21 -4.61 5.30 5.70
N LYS A 22 -3.89 6.40 5.61
CA LYS A 22 -2.46 6.42 5.29
C LYS A 22 -1.66 5.55 6.24
N ALA A 23 -1.88 5.67 7.55
CA ALA A 23 -1.18 4.86 8.55
C ALA A 23 -1.47 3.37 8.38
N LYS A 24 -2.72 2.99 8.13
CA LYS A 24 -3.12 1.59 7.90
C LYS A 24 -2.54 1.03 6.61
N ILE A 25 -2.54 1.82 5.54
CA ILE A 25 -1.95 1.45 4.25
C ILE A 25 -0.45 1.20 4.41
N GLN A 26 0.26 2.13 5.04
CA GLN A 26 1.70 2.00 5.27
C GLN A 26 2.02 0.79 6.15
N LYS A 27 1.20 0.52 7.15
CA LYS A 27 1.36 -0.66 8.01
C LYS A 27 1.21 -1.96 7.22
N THR A 28 0.23 -2.06 6.33
CA THR A 28 0.04 -3.23 5.47
C THR A 28 1.28 -3.47 4.60
N ILE A 29 1.76 -2.44 3.94
CA ILE A 29 2.94 -2.54 3.06
C ILE A 29 4.18 -2.91 3.86
N GLN A 30 4.43 -2.25 4.98
CA GLN A 30 5.58 -2.54 5.82
C GLN A 30 5.53 -3.96 6.37
N SER A 31 4.36 -4.44 6.76
CA SER A 31 4.17 -5.81 7.27
C SER A 31 4.48 -6.85 6.19
N GLN A 32 4.08 -6.59 4.95
CA GLN A 32 4.43 -7.49 3.84
C GLN A 32 5.94 -7.51 3.58
N ILE A 33 6.57 -6.35 3.56
CA ILE A 33 8.03 -6.23 3.38
C ILE A 33 8.76 -6.98 4.50
N ASN A 34 8.33 -6.82 5.74
CA ASN A 34 8.90 -7.53 6.88
C ASN A 34 8.78 -9.05 6.73
N ALA A 35 7.61 -9.53 6.26
CA ALA A 35 7.40 -10.95 6.02
C ALA A 35 8.34 -11.49 4.94
N PHE A 36 8.58 -10.74 3.87
CA PHE A 36 9.57 -11.12 2.85
C PHE A 36 10.98 -11.21 3.41
N GLN A 37 11.35 -10.32 4.31
CA GLN A 37 12.69 -10.33 4.92
C GLN A 37 12.92 -11.59 5.78
N GLU A 38 11.86 -12.19 6.29
CA GLU A 38 11.88 -13.44 7.05
C GLU A 38 11.60 -14.66 6.19
N ASP A 39 11.47 -14.51 4.88
CA ASP A 39 11.06 -15.56 3.94
C ASP A 39 9.69 -16.18 4.31
N ASP A 40 8.85 -15.45 5.01
CA ASP A 40 7.51 -15.87 5.38
C ASP A 40 6.51 -15.50 4.27
N PHE A 41 6.52 -16.32 3.22
CA PHE A 41 5.70 -16.07 2.04
C PHE A 41 4.20 -16.26 2.32
N GLU A 42 3.85 -17.09 3.27
CA GLU A 42 2.45 -17.29 3.66
C GLU A 42 1.87 -16.00 4.25
N VAL A 43 2.58 -15.39 5.20
CA VAL A 43 2.17 -14.12 5.79
C VAL A 43 2.21 -13.00 4.75
N ALA A 44 3.28 -12.91 3.95
CA ALA A 44 3.37 -11.91 2.88
C ALA A 44 2.17 -11.99 1.92
N PHE A 45 1.73 -13.20 1.59
CA PHE A 45 0.61 -13.44 0.69
C PHE A 45 -0.74 -13.00 1.28
N GLU A 46 -0.89 -13.04 2.60
CA GLU A 46 -2.10 -12.56 3.29
C GLU A 46 -2.36 -11.06 3.10
N PHE A 47 -1.30 -10.27 2.86
CA PHE A 47 -1.42 -8.83 2.61
C PHE A 47 -1.73 -8.50 1.15
N ALA A 48 -1.71 -9.48 0.26
CA ALA A 48 -2.13 -9.33 -1.12
C ALA A 48 -3.65 -9.44 -1.25
N SER A 49 -4.21 -8.69 -2.21
CA SER A 49 -5.64 -8.71 -2.46
C SER A 49 -6.13 -10.08 -2.94
N PRO A 50 -7.44 -10.37 -2.82
CA PRO A 50 -8.01 -11.59 -3.39
C PRO A 50 -7.70 -11.76 -4.88
N ASN A 51 -7.66 -10.66 -5.64
CA ASN A 51 -7.31 -10.69 -7.05
C ASN A 51 -5.87 -11.17 -7.29
N ILE A 52 -4.92 -10.63 -6.54
CA ILE A 52 -3.52 -11.04 -6.62
C ILE A 52 -3.37 -12.51 -6.21
N GLN A 53 -4.07 -12.92 -5.14
CA GLN A 53 -4.02 -14.31 -4.68
C GLN A 53 -4.55 -15.28 -5.74
N ARG A 54 -5.59 -14.91 -6.48
CA ARG A 54 -6.10 -15.72 -7.58
C ARG A 54 -5.13 -15.83 -8.75
N ILE A 55 -4.39 -14.77 -9.05
CA ILE A 55 -3.41 -14.75 -10.14
C ILE A 55 -2.26 -15.69 -9.83
N PHE A 56 -1.68 -15.62 -8.64
CA PHE A 56 -0.50 -16.41 -8.27
C PHE A 56 -0.83 -17.80 -7.73
N LYS A 57 -2.03 -17.99 -7.19
CA LYS A 57 -2.60 -19.25 -6.68
C LYS A 57 -1.96 -19.76 -5.39
N SER A 58 -0.67 -19.52 -5.15
CA SER A 58 -0.01 -19.95 -3.93
C SER A 58 0.97 -18.91 -3.42
N SER A 59 1.18 -18.94 -2.11
CA SER A 59 2.17 -18.07 -1.44
C SER A 59 3.58 -18.33 -1.96
N LYS A 60 3.91 -19.57 -2.27
CA LYS A 60 5.22 -19.94 -2.81
C LYS A 60 5.47 -19.28 -4.17
N ARG A 61 4.52 -19.38 -5.09
CA ARG A 61 4.63 -18.73 -6.42
C ARG A 61 4.75 -17.22 -6.32
N PHE A 62 3.96 -16.64 -5.43
CA PHE A 62 4.00 -15.20 -5.15
C PHE A 62 5.38 -14.79 -4.62
N GLY A 63 5.89 -15.50 -3.61
CA GLY A 63 7.20 -15.22 -3.02
C GLY A 63 8.35 -15.37 -4.01
N VAL A 64 8.32 -16.40 -4.85
CA VAL A 64 9.32 -16.59 -5.90
C VAL A 64 9.28 -15.45 -6.91
N MET A 65 8.10 -15.04 -7.32
CA MET A 65 7.94 -13.90 -8.25
C MET A 65 8.53 -12.63 -7.67
N VAL A 66 8.23 -12.31 -6.41
CA VAL A 66 8.74 -11.09 -5.76
C VAL A 66 10.25 -11.16 -5.62
N SER A 67 10.80 -12.28 -5.16
CA SER A 67 12.23 -12.43 -4.98
C SER A 67 13.03 -12.28 -6.28
N GLN A 68 12.47 -12.72 -7.40
CA GLN A 68 13.13 -12.67 -8.70
C GLN A 68 12.90 -11.36 -9.46
N SER A 69 11.68 -10.84 -9.42
CA SER A 69 11.28 -9.67 -10.21
C SER A 69 11.36 -8.35 -9.44
N TYR A 70 11.30 -8.40 -8.12
CA TYR A 70 11.34 -7.22 -7.25
C TYR A 70 12.36 -7.42 -6.12
N PRO A 71 13.64 -7.68 -6.45
CA PRO A 71 14.65 -7.95 -5.40
C PRO A 71 14.80 -6.79 -4.41
N MET A 72 14.54 -5.54 -4.82
CA MET A 72 14.54 -4.38 -3.94
C MET A 72 13.41 -4.42 -2.90
N VAL A 73 12.28 -5.03 -3.24
CA VAL A 73 11.15 -5.22 -2.30
C VAL A 73 11.42 -6.39 -1.38
N TYR A 74 12.01 -7.44 -1.91
CA TYR A 74 12.33 -8.67 -1.18
C TYR A 74 13.42 -8.44 -0.12
N ARG A 75 14.44 -7.65 -0.46
CA ARG A 75 15.57 -7.33 0.42
C ARG A 75 15.94 -5.85 0.31
N PRO A 76 15.10 -4.94 0.82
CA PRO A 76 15.44 -3.53 0.82
C PRO A 76 16.53 -3.23 1.84
N ALA A 77 17.42 -2.28 1.52
CA ALA A 77 18.33 -1.68 2.48
C ALA A 77 17.63 -0.59 3.30
N ASP A 78 16.72 0.15 2.66
CA ASP A 78 15.93 1.19 3.31
C ASP A 78 14.59 1.36 2.59
N VAL A 79 13.56 1.72 3.36
CA VAL A 79 12.21 1.97 2.84
C VAL A 79 11.73 3.31 3.37
N ARG A 80 11.33 4.19 2.47
CA ARG A 80 10.78 5.49 2.81
C ARG A 80 9.43 5.67 2.13
N PHE A 81 8.39 5.92 2.93
CA PHE A 81 7.07 6.22 2.41
C PHE A 81 7.03 7.66 1.90
N LEU A 82 6.48 7.83 0.71
CA LEU A 82 6.24 9.12 0.08
C LEU A 82 4.74 9.44 0.12
N GLU A 83 4.23 10.21 -0.86
CA GLU A 83 2.84 10.62 -0.86
C GLU A 83 1.87 9.47 -1.12
N LEU A 84 0.69 9.58 -0.52
CA LEU A 84 -0.49 8.76 -0.82
C LEU A 84 -1.39 9.58 -1.72
N GLU A 85 -1.71 9.05 -2.89
CA GLU A 85 -2.57 9.69 -3.88
C GLU A 85 -3.87 8.92 -4.05
N SER A 86 -4.97 9.64 -4.22
CA SER A 86 -6.25 9.07 -4.63
C SER A 86 -6.51 9.48 -6.07
N VAL A 87 -6.60 8.52 -6.98
CA VAL A 87 -6.85 8.72 -8.40
C VAL A 87 -8.02 7.83 -8.81
N GLN A 88 -9.15 8.44 -9.23
CA GLN A 88 -10.34 7.70 -9.68
C GLN A 88 -10.79 6.62 -8.68
N ASP A 89 -10.90 7.00 -7.41
CA ASP A 89 -11.29 6.13 -6.29
C ASP A 89 -10.30 5.00 -5.98
N GLU A 90 -9.13 5.03 -6.59
CA GLU A 90 -8.03 4.12 -6.26
C GLU A 90 -6.97 4.84 -5.44
N PHE A 91 -6.42 4.12 -4.46
CA PHE A 91 -5.35 4.65 -3.61
C PHE A 91 -4.01 4.09 -4.06
N TRP A 92 -3.05 5.00 -4.26
CA TRP A 92 -1.69 4.70 -4.64
C TRP A 92 -0.72 5.24 -3.61
N GLN A 93 -0.01 4.36 -2.93
CA GLN A 93 1.03 4.73 -1.98
C GLN A 93 2.39 4.61 -2.65
N LYS A 94 3.08 5.73 -2.76
CA LYS A 94 4.45 5.74 -3.29
C LYS A 94 5.46 5.46 -2.20
N LEU A 95 6.48 4.70 -2.55
CA LEU A 95 7.63 4.41 -1.70
C LEU A 95 8.92 4.66 -2.46
N GLN A 96 9.93 5.14 -1.74
CA GLN A 96 11.30 5.09 -2.20
C GLN A 96 11.98 3.91 -1.50
N ILE A 97 12.54 3.00 -2.27
CA ILE A 97 13.25 1.84 -1.76
C ILE A 97 14.70 1.93 -2.21
N GLN A 98 15.62 1.83 -1.26
CA GLN A 98 17.03 1.67 -1.55
C GLN A 98 17.36 0.17 -1.56
N ASP A 99 17.98 -0.31 -2.62
CA ASP A 99 18.41 -1.69 -2.74
C ASP A 99 19.74 -1.95 -2.03
N GLN A 100 20.20 -3.20 -2.01
CA GLN A 100 21.42 -3.60 -1.34
C GLN A 100 22.69 -3.05 -2.02
N GLN A 101 22.57 -2.58 -3.26
CA GLN A 101 23.65 -1.93 -3.98
C GLN A 101 23.65 -0.40 -3.85
N GLY A 102 22.73 0.13 -3.01
CA GLY A 102 22.61 1.57 -2.76
C GLY A 102 21.82 2.34 -3.81
N ARG A 103 21.20 1.67 -4.78
CA ARG A 103 20.38 2.32 -5.80
C ARG A 103 18.97 2.58 -5.27
N TYR A 104 18.35 3.67 -5.73
CA TYR A 104 17.01 4.04 -5.34
C TYR A 104 15.99 3.65 -6.41
N HIS A 105 14.84 3.16 -5.93
CA HIS A 105 13.71 2.79 -6.76
C HIS A 105 12.46 3.47 -6.23
N ILE A 106 11.60 3.97 -7.12
CA ILE A 106 10.29 4.48 -6.74
C ILE A 106 9.24 3.45 -7.11
N MET A 107 8.48 3.02 -6.12
CA MET A 107 7.41 2.05 -6.27
C MET A 107 6.07 2.72 -5.98
N ALA A 108 5.04 2.35 -6.71
CA ALA A 108 3.67 2.76 -6.44
C ALA A 108 2.84 1.52 -6.11
N TYR A 109 2.32 1.47 -4.90
CA TYR A 109 1.48 0.38 -4.40
C TYR A 109 0.01 0.76 -4.55
N ARG A 110 -0.71 -0.01 -5.35
CA ARG A 110 -2.14 0.12 -5.51
C ARG A 110 -2.84 -0.61 -4.38
N MET A 111 -3.65 0.12 -3.62
CA MET A 111 -4.28 -0.39 -2.41
C MET A 111 -5.78 -0.46 -2.56
N ILE A 112 -6.39 -1.51 -2.02
CA ILE A 112 -7.85 -1.63 -1.91
C ILE A 112 -8.23 -1.97 -0.48
N SER A 113 -9.44 -1.55 -0.08
CA SER A 113 -10.04 -1.92 1.19
C SER A 113 -11.03 -3.06 0.96
N VAL A 114 -10.83 -4.16 1.67
CA VAL A 114 -11.71 -5.33 1.63
C VAL A 114 -12.11 -5.68 3.04
N ASP A 115 -13.40 -5.59 3.35
CA ASP A 115 -13.93 -5.85 4.69
C ASP A 115 -13.20 -5.07 5.80
N GLY A 116 -12.89 -3.81 5.52
CA GLY A 116 -12.20 -2.92 6.45
C GLY A 116 -10.68 -3.10 6.54
N LYS A 117 -10.12 -4.00 5.74
CA LYS A 117 -8.67 -4.23 5.67
C LYS A 117 -8.09 -3.64 4.40
N TRP A 118 -6.98 -2.93 4.53
CA TRP A 118 -6.20 -2.48 3.38
C TRP A 118 -5.30 -3.60 2.89
N LEU A 119 -5.43 -3.93 1.59
CA LEU A 119 -4.67 -4.99 0.93
C LEU A 119 -3.99 -4.45 -0.33
N ILE A 120 -2.89 -5.07 -0.72
CA ILE A 120 -2.09 -4.69 -1.88
C ILE A 120 -2.68 -5.34 -3.13
N ASN A 121 -3.11 -4.51 -4.07
CA ASN A 121 -3.76 -4.96 -5.32
C ASN A 121 -2.86 -4.82 -6.54
N GLY A 122 -1.66 -4.39 -6.38
CA GLY A 122 -0.67 -4.23 -7.44
C GLY A 122 0.48 -3.35 -7.02
N VAL A 123 1.58 -3.49 -7.73
CA VAL A 123 2.78 -2.69 -7.52
C VAL A 123 3.33 -2.31 -8.88
N GLN A 124 3.68 -1.04 -9.05
CA GLN A 124 4.35 -0.53 -10.25
C GLN A 124 5.72 0.02 -9.88
N LEU A 125 6.70 -0.32 -10.69
CA LEU A 125 8.00 0.34 -10.66
C LEU A 125 7.90 1.59 -11.53
N LEU A 126 8.12 2.76 -10.94
CA LEU A 126 8.09 4.02 -11.68
C LEU A 126 9.46 4.27 -12.33
N PRO A 127 9.49 4.93 -13.52
CA PRO A 127 10.74 5.29 -14.15
C PRO A 127 11.58 6.21 -13.27
N SER A 128 12.91 6.04 -13.29
CA SER A 128 13.85 6.84 -12.50
C SER A 128 13.81 8.32 -12.85
N ASP A 129 13.39 8.68 -14.04
CA ASP A 129 13.25 10.07 -14.51
C ASP A 129 12.20 10.85 -13.72
N GLU A 130 11.26 10.17 -13.09
CA GLU A 130 10.22 10.80 -12.26
C GLU A 130 10.72 11.18 -10.88
N ILE A 131 11.93 10.79 -10.53
CA ILE A 131 12.54 11.14 -9.24
C ILE A 131 12.94 12.60 -9.20
N GLY A 132 12.86 13.32 -10.31
CA GLY A 132 13.03 14.77 -10.37
C GLY A 132 14.40 15.22 -9.91
N VAL A 133 15.38 14.86 -10.63
CA VAL A 133 16.74 15.36 -10.38
C VAL A 133 16.86 16.77 -10.88
#